data_97451b3e9af023c12f754c1de7fbcbd0
#
_entry.id   97451b3e9af023c12f754c1de7fbcbd0
#
_cell.length_a   1.000
_cell.length_b   1.000
_cell.length_c   1.000
_cell.angle_alpha   90.00
_cell.angle_beta   90.00
_cell.angle_gamma   90.00
#
_symmetry.space_group_name_H-M   'P 1'
#
loop_
_entity.id
_entity.type
_entity.pdbx_description
1 polymer ?
#
loop_
_entity_poly.entity_id
_entity_poly.type
_entity_poly.pdbx_seq_one_letter_code
_entity_poly.pdbx_strand_id
1 'polypeptide(L)'
;MDSAGSLKRLSPAELRLLMRQNDPRITITSGLAKGYQQAGVIFLPNQHADDFEAFCHNNPGPLTFLYRSQQGESSCPPLAGNVDIRTDISKYCVYEAGHVVRTLSSLMSLTCELRTSSSEQQPVAASDSLSQQLSDMVCLYLGCSFGFESKLKDAGVPVRNVEQGKNVSMYKSTVPCVPVGVFSCPLVVTMRPIPAALLNVAVEVTHLNPLAHGAPVHIGEPALLGIPDLSRPDYGDPVELQPGDVPVFWACGVTAIQAILSSKVPLAFSHSPGCMFLTDIPDSSTSIITPTPNSDNPPNNQLNPELTPLSFLVSHNPLLYSLVSRRAVAKIRHLEMIIGEDPGEEGTKDLFSQKDLLHSCLALSHSRSVAVTTGVSTHHLHSSPDQIDGWIPGAIAIANMLLSLGKTVTLITDSRFLEMTKAIVDEAVNMGVLNTATPLLTVEDSSPNAALDLLCHHGDTSKPRYDHIVAVECRGTATDRANVREENVKHQVGPVEELFITAQDISGITTTGVSNWGGYAVACGLFLLNTCPSHQRYLKRGLGKETTTSQEQLQDWTDNLPSVEKEQLLRSTLMQSGLQNGKSGNSVAGALTFTPDDNNIITRLLKVIYEGSMSEN
;
A
#
# COMPACT_ATOMS: atom_id res chain seq x y z
N MET A 1 -31.65 33.65 -0.61
CA MET A 1 -30.48 34.16 -1.39
C MET A 1 -29.27 33.43 -0.88
N ASP A 2 -28.64 32.68 -1.74
CA ASP A 2 -27.64 31.64 -1.41
C ASP A 2 -26.32 32.30 -0.98
N SER A 3 -26.16 32.58 0.33
CA SER A 3 -24.98 33.26 0.88
C SER A 3 -23.70 32.42 0.76
N ALA A 4 -23.83 31.10 0.71
CA ALA A 4 -22.69 30.16 0.54
C ALA A 4 -22.17 30.12 -0.91
N GLY A 5 -23.05 30.35 -1.91
CA GLY A 5 -22.65 30.39 -3.32
C GLY A 5 -21.75 31.58 -3.66
N SER A 6 -21.85 32.68 -2.90
CA SER A 6 -21.03 33.89 -3.15
C SER A 6 -19.57 33.70 -2.73
N LEU A 7 -19.25 33.00 -1.64
CA LEU A 7 -17.89 32.79 -1.14
C LEU A 7 -17.05 31.92 -2.08
N LYS A 8 -17.66 30.94 -2.76
CA LYS A 8 -16.97 30.00 -3.67
C LYS A 8 -16.40 30.67 -4.93
N ARG A 9 -16.80 31.92 -5.22
CA ARG A 9 -16.36 32.69 -6.39
C ARG A 9 -15.25 33.67 -6.08
N LEU A 10 -14.94 33.88 -4.78
CA LEU A 10 -13.95 34.84 -4.34
C LEU A 10 -12.53 34.27 -4.51
N SER A 11 -11.58 35.17 -4.81
CA SER A 11 -10.16 34.86 -4.84
C SER A 11 -9.61 34.57 -3.44
N PRO A 12 -8.46 33.89 -3.31
CA PRO A 12 -7.79 33.72 -2.02
C PRO A 12 -7.59 35.02 -1.25
N ALA A 13 -7.19 36.10 -1.92
CA ALA A 13 -6.96 37.41 -1.31
C ALA A 13 -8.24 38.02 -0.75
N GLU A 14 -9.38 37.93 -1.47
CA GLU A 14 -10.67 38.40 -0.98
C GLU A 14 -11.17 37.58 0.22
N LEU A 15 -10.96 36.27 0.20
CA LEU A 15 -11.31 35.39 1.31
C LEU A 15 -10.46 35.69 2.55
N ARG A 16 -9.15 35.91 2.40
CA ARG A 16 -8.27 36.33 3.52
C ARG A 16 -8.71 37.66 4.12
N LEU A 17 -9.16 38.61 3.28
CA LEU A 17 -9.71 39.88 3.78
C LEU A 17 -10.95 39.67 4.65
N LEU A 18 -11.86 38.77 4.24
CA LEU A 18 -13.04 38.40 5.05
C LEU A 18 -12.65 37.71 6.37
N MET A 19 -11.61 36.86 6.35
CA MET A 19 -11.09 36.22 7.57
C MET A 19 -10.55 37.27 8.56
N ARG A 20 -9.80 38.28 8.10
CA ARG A 20 -9.36 39.41 8.93
C ARG A 20 -10.52 40.15 9.59
N GLN A 21 -11.66 40.18 8.92
CA GLN A 21 -12.90 40.85 9.43
C GLN A 21 -13.73 39.91 10.31
N ASN A 22 -13.26 38.68 10.59
CA ASN A 22 -13.98 37.63 11.32
C ASN A 22 -15.38 37.34 10.72
N ASP A 23 -15.50 37.24 9.39
CA ASP A 23 -16.75 36.96 8.71
C ASP A 23 -17.29 35.58 9.15
N PRO A 24 -18.48 35.54 9.79
CA PRO A 24 -19.02 34.30 10.38
C PRO A 24 -19.41 33.24 9.34
N ARG A 25 -19.44 33.58 8.05
CA ARG A 25 -19.73 32.64 6.96
C ARG A 25 -18.58 31.71 6.66
N ILE A 26 -17.34 32.07 7.05
CA ILE A 26 -16.14 31.25 6.82
C ILE A 26 -15.86 30.41 8.06
N THR A 27 -16.50 29.24 8.14
CA THR A 27 -16.33 28.28 9.23
C THR A 27 -15.27 27.22 8.93
N ILE A 28 -15.19 26.81 7.66
CA ILE A 28 -14.19 25.87 7.10
C ILE A 28 -13.78 26.36 5.71
N THR A 29 -12.62 25.92 5.23
CA THR A 29 -12.08 26.35 3.91
C THR A 29 -12.23 25.29 2.82
N SER A 30 -12.72 24.08 3.15
CA SER A 30 -13.04 23.05 2.15
C SER A 30 -14.03 23.59 1.11
N GLY A 31 -13.70 23.40 -0.17
CA GLY A 31 -14.50 23.88 -1.30
C GLY A 31 -14.42 25.39 -1.57
N LEU A 32 -13.60 26.16 -0.82
CA LEU A 32 -13.28 27.57 -1.11
C LEU A 32 -11.98 27.67 -1.93
N ALA A 33 -11.71 28.87 -2.48
CA ALA A 33 -10.51 29.19 -3.27
C ALA A 33 -10.23 28.14 -4.37
N LYS A 34 -11.27 27.81 -5.18
CA LYS A 34 -11.14 26.85 -6.28
C LYS A 34 -9.97 27.21 -7.20
N GLY A 35 -9.10 26.25 -7.49
CA GLY A 35 -7.94 26.42 -8.38
C GLY A 35 -6.68 26.91 -7.67
N TYR A 36 -6.69 27.00 -6.33
CA TYR A 36 -5.53 27.40 -5.54
C TYR A 36 -5.19 26.41 -4.44
N GLN A 37 -3.91 26.32 -4.10
CA GLN A 37 -3.42 25.51 -2.99
C GLN A 37 -3.87 26.08 -1.65
N GLN A 38 -4.11 25.20 -0.69
CA GLN A 38 -4.36 25.57 0.70
C GLN A 38 -3.25 24.98 1.56
N ALA A 39 -2.87 25.68 2.63
CA ALA A 39 -1.78 25.27 3.50
C ALA A 39 -2.22 25.13 4.96
N GLY A 40 -1.76 24.06 5.61
CA GLY A 40 -1.69 23.98 7.06
C GLY A 40 -0.59 24.89 7.59
N VAL A 41 -0.80 25.46 8.77
CA VAL A 41 0.13 26.42 9.36
C VAL A 41 0.43 26.02 10.80
N ILE A 42 1.73 25.99 11.12
CA ILE A 42 2.25 25.65 12.45
C ILE A 42 3.22 26.76 12.87
N PHE A 43 3.07 27.25 14.10
CA PHE A 43 4.00 28.18 14.71
C PHE A 43 4.73 27.47 15.86
N LEU A 44 6.04 27.51 15.83
CA LEU A 44 6.90 26.92 16.86
C LEU A 44 7.98 27.90 17.29
N PRO A 45 8.44 27.86 18.56
CA PRO A 45 9.66 28.55 18.97
C PRO A 45 10.82 28.17 18.04
N ASN A 46 11.65 29.13 17.68
CA ASN A 46 12.74 28.94 16.72
C ASN A 46 13.66 27.75 17.09
N GLN A 47 13.89 27.51 18.37
CA GLN A 47 14.69 26.36 18.85
C GLN A 47 14.16 24.97 18.46
N HIS A 48 12.89 24.85 18.07
CA HIS A 48 12.26 23.59 17.66
C HIS A 48 12.00 23.53 16.14
N ALA A 49 12.27 24.61 15.42
CA ALA A 49 11.91 24.72 14.01
C ALA A 49 12.72 23.77 13.11
N ASP A 50 14.03 23.61 13.38
CA ASP A 50 14.91 22.72 12.60
C ASP A 50 14.51 21.24 12.75
N ASP A 51 14.23 20.80 13.99
CA ASP A 51 13.78 19.44 14.26
C ASP A 51 12.41 19.17 13.61
N PHE A 52 11.50 20.16 13.64
CA PHE A 52 10.20 20.00 13.02
C PHE A 52 10.26 19.99 11.50
N GLU A 53 11.10 20.80 10.89
CA GLU A 53 11.36 20.78 9.45
C GLU A 53 11.95 19.44 9.03
N ALA A 54 12.94 18.92 9.77
CA ALA A 54 13.49 17.58 9.55
C ALA A 54 12.42 16.47 9.76
N PHE A 55 11.52 16.64 10.72
CA PHE A 55 10.38 15.75 10.91
C PHE A 55 9.44 15.76 9.69
N CYS A 56 9.17 16.93 9.09
CA CYS A 56 8.40 17.04 7.86
C CYS A 56 9.08 16.32 6.69
N HIS A 57 10.37 16.53 6.50
CA HIS A 57 11.15 15.89 5.43
C HIS A 57 11.27 14.38 5.60
N ASN A 58 11.28 13.86 6.83
CA ASN A 58 11.26 12.42 7.09
C ASN A 58 9.86 11.80 6.97
N ASN A 59 8.79 12.62 6.91
CA ASN A 59 7.40 12.20 6.77
C ASN A 59 6.69 12.97 5.64
N PRO A 60 7.19 12.94 4.40
CA PRO A 60 6.72 13.84 3.34
C PRO A 60 5.28 13.56 2.89
N GLY A 61 4.76 12.36 3.12
CA GLY A 61 3.37 12.03 2.79
C GLY A 61 2.36 12.91 3.53
N PRO A 62 2.29 12.87 4.87
CA PRO A 62 1.39 13.72 5.65
C PRO A 62 1.87 15.16 5.80
N LEU A 63 3.19 15.41 5.76
CA LEU A 63 3.80 16.69 6.10
C LEU A 63 4.52 17.28 4.88
N THR A 64 3.78 17.43 3.77
CA THR A 64 4.29 18.04 2.54
C THR A 64 4.75 19.46 2.83
N PHE A 65 6.06 19.66 2.93
CA PHE A 65 6.66 20.94 3.30
C PHE A 65 6.56 21.94 2.14
N LEU A 66 6.05 23.14 2.41
CA LEU A 66 5.90 24.20 1.40
C LEU A 66 6.86 25.37 1.64
N TYR A 67 6.91 25.87 2.87
CA TYR A 67 7.68 27.06 3.20
C TYR A 67 7.93 27.16 4.72
N ARG A 68 9.04 27.79 5.12
CA ARG A 68 9.36 28.21 6.47
C ARG A 68 9.64 29.70 6.48
N SER A 69 8.99 30.45 7.37
CA SER A 69 9.24 31.86 7.57
C SER A 69 10.59 32.11 8.29
N GLN A 70 11.08 33.35 8.21
CA GLN A 70 12.08 33.78 9.16
C GLN A 70 11.47 33.91 10.56
N GLN A 71 12.32 33.92 11.58
CA GLN A 71 11.89 34.14 12.96
C GLN A 71 11.15 35.47 13.10
N GLY A 72 9.97 35.47 13.70
CA GLY A 72 9.12 36.65 13.91
C GLY A 72 8.46 37.21 12.64
N GLU A 73 8.66 36.59 11.48
CA GLU A 73 8.05 37.03 10.21
C GLU A 73 6.56 36.65 10.17
N SER A 74 5.70 37.61 9.90
CA SER A 74 4.24 37.41 9.74
C SER A 74 3.78 37.37 8.30
N SER A 75 4.69 37.60 7.33
CA SER A 75 4.42 37.50 5.89
C SER A 75 4.84 36.13 5.35
N CYS A 76 4.40 35.80 4.14
CA CYS A 76 4.85 34.59 3.43
C CYS A 76 4.89 34.88 1.90
N PRO A 77 5.80 35.76 1.44
CA PRO A 77 5.82 36.24 0.05
C PRO A 77 5.84 35.11 -1.00
N PRO A 78 6.50 33.96 -0.78
CA PRO A 78 6.49 32.87 -1.75
C PRO A 78 5.11 32.21 -1.91
N LEU A 79 4.25 32.26 -0.89
CA LEU A 79 2.95 31.60 -0.90
C LEU A 79 1.80 32.54 -1.22
N ALA A 80 1.88 33.79 -0.79
CA ALA A 80 0.82 34.77 -1.04
C ALA A 80 1.32 36.20 -0.81
N GLY A 81 0.74 37.16 -1.56
CA GLY A 81 1.00 38.61 -1.38
C GLY A 81 0.10 39.21 -0.28
N ASN A 82 0.60 40.30 0.34
CA ASN A 82 -0.15 41.10 1.33
C ASN A 82 -0.76 40.25 2.47
N VAL A 83 0.04 39.39 3.06
CA VAL A 83 -0.35 38.46 4.13
C VAL A 83 0.10 38.96 5.49
N ASP A 84 -0.80 38.82 6.46
CA ASP A 84 -0.45 38.76 7.88
C ASP A 84 -1.00 37.45 8.44
N ILE A 85 -0.12 36.47 8.60
CA ILE A 85 -0.51 35.11 9.00
C ILE A 85 -1.11 35.06 10.41
N ARG A 86 -1.03 36.15 11.19
CA ARG A 86 -1.63 36.26 12.52
C ARG A 86 -3.16 36.54 12.45
N THR A 87 -3.68 36.93 11.26
CA THR A 87 -5.08 37.32 11.03
C THR A 87 -5.73 36.65 9.83
N ASP A 88 -4.95 36.02 8.93
CA ASP A 88 -5.39 35.54 7.62
C ASP A 88 -5.86 34.07 7.63
N ILE A 89 -6.14 33.54 8.81
CA ILE A 89 -6.76 32.25 9.06
C ILE A 89 -8.02 32.47 9.88
N SER A 90 -9.11 31.81 9.52
CA SER A 90 -10.39 32.03 10.18
C SER A 90 -10.42 31.54 11.65
N LYS A 91 -9.56 30.57 12.01
CA LYS A 91 -9.50 30.02 13.37
C LYS A 91 -8.14 29.42 13.68
N TYR A 92 -7.60 29.78 14.84
CA TYR A 92 -6.34 29.28 15.38
C TYR A 92 -6.55 28.42 16.61
N CYS A 93 -5.67 27.45 16.83
CA CYS A 93 -5.54 26.70 18.07
C CYS A 93 -4.26 27.11 18.81
N VAL A 94 -4.35 27.24 20.13
CA VAL A 94 -3.23 27.51 21.03
C VAL A 94 -2.93 26.26 21.82
N TYR A 95 -1.66 25.87 21.85
CA TYR A 95 -1.16 24.68 22.55
C TYR A 95 -0.17 25.09 23.64
N GLU A 96 -0.38 24.59 24.86
CA GLU A 96 0.57 24.72 25.97
C GLU A 96 0.92 23.33 26.49
N ALA A 97 2.21 23.01 26.52
CA ALA A 97 2.74 21.73 27.00
C ALA A 97 2.01 20.50 26.41
N GLY A 98 1.65 20.55 25.13
CA GLY A 98 0.97 19.45 24.44
C GLY A 98 -0.55 19.38 24.63
N HIS A 99 -1.18 20.42 25.17
CA HIS A 99 -2.61 20.50 25.34
C HIS A 99 -3.22 21.68 24.56
N VAL A 100 -4.37 21.47 23.93
CA VAL A 100 -5.15 22.58 23.35
C VAL A 100 -5.77 23.35 24.50
N VAL A 101 -5.36 24.61 24.69
CA VAL A 101 -5.86 25.45 25.79
C VAL A 101 -6.96 26.40 25.33
N ARG A 102 -6.95 26.83 24.08
CA ARG A 102 -8.00 27.72 23.53
C ARG A 102 -8.00 27.76 22.01
N THR A 103 -9.06 28.33 21.44
CA THR A 103 -9.15 28.67 20.02
C THR A 103 -9.43 30.16 19.87
N LEU A 104 -8.86 30.77 18.82
CA LEU A 104 -8.92 32.21 18.55
C LEU A 104 -9.30 32.47 17.10
N SER A 105 -9.98 33.58 16.84
CA SER A 105 -10.21 34.08 15.48
C SER A 105 -9.01 34.89 14.92
N SER A 106 -8.12 35.34 15.81
CA SER A 106 -6.90 36.08 15.46
C SER A 106 -5.88 35.89 16.56
N LEU A 107 -4.60 35.70 16.22
CA LEU A 107 -3.51 35.69 17.19
C LEU A 107 -3.27 37.07 17.83
N MET A 108 -3.74 38.15 17.19
CA MET A 108 -3.67 39.49 17.75
C MET A 108 -4.62 39.69 18.93
N SER A 109 -5.64 38.85 19.11
CA SER A 109 -6.60 38.94 20.24
C SER A 109 -6.06 38.35 21.55
N LEU A 110 -4.91 37.67 21.56
CA LEU A 110 -4.26 37.11 22.77
C LEU A 110 -3.87 38.17 23.81
N THR A 111 -3.80 39.42 23.43
CA THR A 111 -3.33 40.51 24.32
C THR A 111 -4.29 40.85 25.47
N CYS A 112 -5.55 40.40 25.42
CA CYS A 112 -6.60 40.88 26.34
C CYS A 112 -6.91 39.93 27.53
N GLU A 113 -6.60 38.62 27.44
CA GLU A 113 -7.21 37.63 28.35
C GLU A 113 -6.25 36.93 29.30
N LEU A 114 -4.94 37.16 29.22
CA LEU A 114 -3.96 36.55 30.16
C LEU A 114 -4.00 37.16 31.58
N ARG A 115 -5.00 38.00 31.88
CA ARG A 115 -5.08 38.76 33.15
C ARG A 115 -5.90 38.16 34.28
N THR A 116 -6.49 36.96 34.15
CA THR A 116 -7.47 36.51 35.16
C THR A 116 -7.11 35.31 36.00
N SER A 117 -5.90 34.78 35.96
CA SER A 117 -5.57 33.62 36.81
C SER A 117 -4.16 33.61 37.41
N SER A 118 -3.76 34.66 38.15
CA SER A 118 -2.83 34.53 39.25
C SER A 118 -2.64 35.86 39.98
N SER A 119 -2.75 35.81 41.32
CA SER A 119 -2.55 36.86 42.26
C SER A 119 -1.19 37.56 42.17
N GLU A 120 -1.23 38.89 42.30
CA GLU A 120 -0.17 39.76 42.83
C GLU A 120 1.25 39.62 42.27
N GLN A 121 1.50 40.21 41.06
CA GLN A 121 2.79 40.83 40.75
C GLN A 121 2.57 41.89 39.65
N GLN A 122 3.38 42.98 39.66
CA GLN A 122 3.24 44.23 38.93
C GLN A 122 2.92 44.14 37.44
N PRO A 123 2.16 45.08 36.83
CA PRO A 123 1.74 45.03 35.43
C PRO A 123 2.91 45.36 34.51
N VAL A 124 3.60 44.33 34.05
CA VAL A 124 4.34 44.40 32.79
C VAL A 124 3.28 44.44 31.68
N ALA A 125 3.35 45.40 30.76
CA ALA A 125 2.35 45.58 29.75
C ALA A 125 2.15 44.28 28.94
N ALA A 126 0.95 43.68 29.03
CA ALA A 126 0.63 42.37 28.44
C ALA A 126 0.78 42.34 26.91
N SER A 127 0.78 43.50 26.25
CA SER A 127 1.09 43.67 24.82
C SER A 127 2.53 43.28 24.47
N ASP A 128 3.49 43.53 25.40
CA ASP A 128 4.90 43.32 25.12
C ASP A 128 5.27 41.84 25.23
N SER A 129 4.62 41.08 26.08
CA SER A 129 4.95 39.67 26.30
C SER A 129 4.53 38.78 25.09
N LEU A 130 3.41 39.06 24.44
CA LEU A 130 2.94 38.25 23.31
C LEU A 130 3.63 38.65 22.01
N SER A 131 3.82 39.95 21.76
CA SER A 131 4.63 40.44 20.65
C SER A 131 6.03 39.85 20.73
N GLN A 132 6.57 39.70 21.94
CA GLN A 132 7.85 39.06 22.18
C GLN A 132 7.82 37.55 21.96
N GLN A 133 6.76 36.85 22.38
CA GLN A 133 6.57 35.41 22.10
C GLN A 133 6.45 35.12 20.60
N LEU A 134 5.64 35.89 19.85
CA LEU A 134 5.52 35.73 18.40
C LEU A 134 6.78 36.13 17.65
N SER A 135 7.60 37.06 18.20
CA SER A 135 8.89 37.45 17.60
C SER A 135 9.94 36.35 17.66
N ASP A 136 9.78 35.37 18.59
CA ASP A 136 10.66 34.19 18.67
C ASP A 136 10.14 32.99 17.89
N MET A 137 8.97 33.11 17.26
CA MET A 137 8.35 32.00 16.53
C MET A 137 8.72 31.98 15.06
N VAL A 138 8.79 30.76 14.53
CA VAL A 138 8.89 30.44 13.12
C VAL A 138 7.56 29.84 12.67
N CYS A 139 7.08 30.24 11.50
CA CYS A 139 5.89 29.70 10.90
C CYS A 139 6.24 28.70 9.79
N LEU A 140 5.72 27.47 9.88
CA LEU A 140 5.92 26.42 8.88
C LEU A 140 4.59 26.17 8.16
N TYR A 141 4.66 26.09 6.83
CA TYR A 141 3.51 25.91 5.94
C TYR A 141 3.58 24.54 5.30
N LEU A 142 2.46 23.81 5.38
CA LEU A 142 2.36 22.43 4.93
C LEU A 142 1.21 22.30 3.93
N GLY A 143 1.36 21.41 2.94
CA GLY A 143 0.33 21.11 1.96
C GLY A 143 -0.94 20.53 2.59
N CYS A 144 -2.06 20.66 1.88
CA CYS A 144 -3.37 20.22 2.37
C CYS A 144 -4.16 19.51 1.27
N SER A 145 -4.86 18.45 1.65
CA SER A 145 -5.72 17.66 0.75
C SER A 145 -6.90 18.44 0.13
N PHE A 146 -7.22 19.62 0.64
CA PHE A 146 -8.22 20.48 0.00
C PHE A 146 -7.75 21.00 -1.36
N GLY A 147 -6.44 21.03 -1.62
CA GLY A 147 -5.85 21.41 -2.90
C GLY A 147 -6.22 20.49 -4.06
N PHE A 148 -6.64 19.23 -3.83
CA PHE A 148 -7.09 18.34 -4.91
C PHE A 148 -8.61 18.20 -5.04
N GLU A 149 -9.41 18.76 -4.12
CA GLU A 149 -10.88 18.56 -4.12
C GLU A 149 -11.55 19.10 -5.38
N SER A 150 -11.09 20.24 -5.91
CA SER A 150 -11.59 20.78 -7.17
C SER A 150 -11.32 19.85 -8.34
N LYS A 151 -10.12 19.25 -8.40
CA LYS A 151 -9.71 18.34 -9.46
C LYS A 151 -10.47 17.01 -9.42
N LEU A 152 -10.76 16.48 -8.23
CA LEU A 152 -11.64 15.33 -8.09
C LEU A 152 -13.03 15.62 -8.68
N LYS A 153 -13.61 16.78 -8.34
CA LYS A 153 -14.91 17.21 -8.89
C LYS A 153 -14.88 17.39 -10.41
N ASP A 154 -13.85 18.04 -10.93
CA ASP A 154 -13.70 18.29 -12.37
C ASP A 154 -13.49 16.98 -13.14
N ALA A 155 -12.95 15.92 -12.50
CA ALA A 155 -12.85 14.57 -13.03
C ALA A 155 -14.11 13.70 -12.79
N GLY A 156 -15.19 14.28 -12.28
CA GLY A 156 -16.46 13.57 -12.03
C GLY A 156 -16.48 12.72 -10.76
N VAL A 157 -15.47 12.84 -9.89
CA VAL A 157 -15.42 12.13 -8.60
C VAL A 157 -16.16 12.97 -7.54
N PRO A 158 -17.19 12.43 -6.86
CA PRO A 158 -17.91 13.16 -5.83
C PRO A 158 -17.03 13.43 -4.61
N VAL A 159 -17.16 14.63 -4.02
CA VAL A 159 -16.51 15.00 -2.76
C VAL A 159 -17.57 15.04 -1.68
N ARG A 160 -17.86 13.88 -1.06
CA ARG A 160 -19.02 13.65 -0.18
C ARG A 160 -19.11 14.60 1.01
N ASN A 161 -17.98 14.94 1.63
CA ASN A 161 -17.99 15.91 2.73
C ASN A 161 -18.50 17.29 2.27
N VAL A 162 -18.12 17.76 1.10
CA VAL A 162 -18.58 19.03 0.54
C VAL A 162 -20.07 18.97 0.16
N GLU A 163 -20.52 17.83 -0.39
CA GLU A 163 -21.94 17.60 -0.74
C GLU A 163 -22.83 17.56 0.51
N GLN A 164 -22.31 17.00 1.61
CA GLN A 164 -23.02 16.92 2.90
C GLN A 164 -22.87 18.18 3.76
N GLY A 165 -22.10 19.17 3.31
CA GLY A 165 -21.83 20.39 4.10
C GLY A 165 -21.02 20.13 5.38
N LYS A 166 -20.20 19.09 5.38
CA LYS A 166 -19.39 18.61 6.51
C LYS A 166 -17.90 18.90 6.29
N ASN A 167 -17.15 19.04 7.38
CA ASN A 167 -15.70 18.98 7.34
C ASN A 167 -15.26 17.53 7.06
N VAL A 168 -14.13 17.35 6.38
CA VAL A 168 -13.62 16.00 6.06
C VAL A 168 -13.32 15.21 7.33
N SER A 169 -13.67 13.91 7.34
CA SER A 169 -13.37 13.01 8.45
C SER A 169 -11.87 12.73 8.52
N MET A 170 -11.27 12.82 9.72
CA MET A 170 -9.85 12.59 9.95
C MET A 170 -9.66 11.62 11.12
N TYR A 171 -8.74 10.66 10.97
CA TYR A 171 -8.54 9.58 11.93
C TYR A 171 -7.06 9.41 12.24
N LYS A 172 -6.75 9.13 13.51
CA LYS A 172 -5.43 8.65 13.93
C LYS A 172 -5.30 7.19 13.55
N SER A 173 -4.28 6.87 12.79
CA SER A 173 -3.97 5.48 12.45
C SER A 173 -3.03 4.84 13.47
N THR A 174 -2.79 3.53 13.32
CA THR A 174 -1.73 2.82 14.09
C THR A 174 -0.36 2.89 13.43
N VAL A 175 -0.25 3.58 12.29
CA VAL A 175 1.01 3.70 11.54
C VAL A 175 1.88 4.79 12.18
N PRO A 176 3.09 4.49 12.68
CA PRO A 176 3.96 5.50 13.26
C PRO A 176 4.60 6.37 12.19
N CYS A 177 4.76 7.66 12.48
CA CYS A 177 5.68 8.53 11.75
C CYS A 177 7.13 8.26 12.17
N VAL A 178 8.08 8.60 11.30
CA VAL A 178 9.52 8.57 11.62
C VAL A 178 9.81 9.69 12.63
N PRO A 179 10.31 9.40 13.84
CA PRO A 179 10.53 10.40 14.87
C PRO A 179 11.75 11.27 14.56
N VAL A 180 11.72 12.54 14.96
CA VAL A 180 12.86 13.46 14.94
C VAL A 180 12.82 14.35 16.20
N GLY A 181 13.87 14.37 16.96
CA GLY A 181 13.95 15.14 18.22
C GLY A 181 12.78 14.81 19.14
N VAL A 182 12.01 15.82 19.53
CA VAL A 182 10.83 15.66 20.40
C VAL A 182 9.55 15.33 19.63
N PHE A 183 9.59 15.33 18.30
CA PHE A 183 8.42 15.10 17.45
C PHE A 183 8.27 13.63 17.09
N SER A 184 7.16 13.06 17.51
CA SER A 184 6.78 11.67 17.22
C SER A 184 5.27 11.53 17.39
N CYS A 185 4.60 10.91 16.44
CA CYS A 185 3.15 10.69 16.51
C CYS A 185 2.71 9.60 15.53
N PRO A 186 1.50 9.05 15.67
CA PRO A 186 0.90 8.27 14.61
C PRO A 186 0.51 9.16 13.43
N LEU A 187 0.52 8.58 12.23
CA LEU A 187 -0.02 9.19 11.02
C LEU A 187 -1.51 9.49 11.20
N VAL A 188 -1.92 10.70 10.90
CA VAL A 188 -3.33 11.04 10.72
C VAL A 188 -3.69 10.92 9.23
N VAL A 189 -4.86 10.36 8.97
CA VAL A 189 -5.40 10.21 7.61
C VAL A 189 -6.74 10.92 7.45
N THR A 190 -7.00 11.50 6.27
CA THR A 190 -8.35 11.93 5.87
C THR A 190 -9.05 10.80 5.14
N MET A 191 -10.33 10.62 5.35
CA MET A 191 -11.14 9.65 4.61
C MET A 191 -12.15 10.37 3.71
N ARG A 192 -12.24 9.92 2.47
CA ARG A 192 -13.32 10.30 1.55
C ARG A 192 -13.97 9.05 0.97
N PRO A 193 -15.30 8.92 1.02
CA PRO A 193 -16.05 7.88 0.33
C PRO A 193 -15.95 8.10 -1.19
N ILE A 194 -15.51 7.10 -1.93
CA ILE A 194 -15.35 7.14 -3.39
C ILE A 194 -16.11 5.97 -4.00
N PRO A 195 -16.96 6.19 -5.02
CA PRO A 195 -17.59 5.09 -5.75
C PRO A 195 -16.54 4.11 -6.31
N ALA A 196 -16.75 2.80 -6.13
CA ALA A 196 -15.78 1.77 -6.54
C ALA A 196 -15.34 1.92 -8.01
N ALA A 197 -16.26 2.28 -8.91
CA ALA A 197 -15.96 2.50 -10.34
C ALA A 197 -15.03 3.70 -10.61
N LEU A 198 -14.90 4.64 -9.67
CA LEU A 198 -14.10 5.86 -9.81
C LEU A 198 -12.79 5.82 -9.03
N LEU A 199 -12.43 4.69 -8.41
CA LEU A 199 -11.22 4.56 -7.60
C LEU A 199 -9.95 4.92 -8.39
N ASN A 200 -9.78 4.38 -9.59
CA ASN A 200 -8.60 4.66 -10.42
C ASN A 200 -8.52 6.14 -10.84
N VAL A 201 -9.66 6.77 -11.12
CA VAL A 201 -9.72 8.20 -11.43
C VAL A 201 -9.29 9.02 -10.21
N ALA A 202 -9.80 8.69 -9.01
CA ALA A 202 -9.42 9.38 -7.78
C ALA A 202 -7.92 9.20 -7.46
N VAL A 203 -7.38 8.00 -7.65
CA VAL A 203 -5.95 7.71 -7.45
C VAL A 203 -5.09 8.51 -8.43
N GLU A 204 -5.42 8.50 -9.72
CA GLU A 204 -4.67 9.21 -10.76
C GLU A 204 -4.66 10.72 -10.53
N VAL A 205 -5.86 11.30 -10.33
CA VAL A 205 -6.02 12.74 -10.10
C VAL A 205 -5.23 13.19 -8.88
N THR A 206 -5.30 12.47 -7.77
CA THR A 206 -4.60 12.88 -6.54
C THR A 206 -3.11 12.57 -6.61
N HIS A 207 -2.68 11.51 -7.30
CA HIS A 207 -1.26 11.22 -7.54
C HIS A 207 -0.54 12.40 -8.22
N LEU A 208 -1.19 13.05 -9.18
CA LEU A 208 -0.67 14.22 -9.88
C LEU A 208 -0.64 15.50 -9.01
N ASN A 209 -1.00 15.41 -7.74
CA ASN A 209 -1.01 16.54 -6.79
C ASN A 209 -0.17 16.26 -5.54
N PRO A 210 1.16 16.16 -5.67
CA PRO A 210 2.05 15.83 -4.55
C PRO A 210 2.02 16.89 -3.44
N LEU A 211 1.77 18.16 -3.76
CA LEU A 211 1.64 19.25 -2.77
C LEU A 211 0.38 19.10 -1.90
N ALA A 212 -0.59 18.31 -2.34
CA ALA A 212 -1.80 17.97 -1.58
C ALA A 212 -1.78 16.49 -1.12
N HIS A 213 -0.63 15.98 -0.70
CA HIS A 213 -0.35 14.62 -0.19
C HIS A 213 -0.32 13.50 -1.24
N GLY A 214 -0.54 13.78 -2.53
CA GLY A 214 -0.44 12.78 -3.59
C GLY A 214 -1.53 11.70 -3.56
N ALA A 215 -1.18 10.48 -3.99
CA ALA A 215 -2.09 9.34 -4.04
C ALA A 215 -2.56 8.88 -2.65
N PRO A 216 -3.69 8.15 -2.57
CA PRO A 216 -4.15 7.55 -1.32
C PRO A 216 -3.08 6.65 -0.68
N VAL A 217 -3.06 6.62 0.64
CA VAL A 217 -2.20 5.72 1.42
C VAL A 217 -2.89 4.40 1.75
N HIS A 218 -4.21 4.36 1.68
CA HIS A 218 -5.00 3.14 1.90
C HIS A 218 -6.36 3.25 1.21
N ILE A 219 -6.88 2.12 0.73
CA ILE A 219 -8.20 1.97 0.13
C ILE A 219 -8.89 0.78 0.80
N GLY A 220 -10.13 0.96 1.21
CA GLY A 220 -10.99 -0.13 1.72
C GLY A 220 -10.96 -0.25 3.23
N GLU A 221 -10.64 -1.43 3.77
CA GLU A 221 -10.84 -1.83 5.17
C GLU A 221 -10.17 -0.90 6.19
N PRO A 222 -10.93 -0.09 6.97
CA PRO A 222 -10.36 0.88 7.92
C PRO A 222 -9.67 0.20 9.12
N ALA A 223 -10.08 -1.00 9.49
CA ALA A 223 -9.47 -1.75 10.59
C ALA A 223 -7.98 -2.03 10.34
N LEU A 224 -7.56 -2.14 9.07
CA LEU A 224 -6.15 -2.27 8.69
C LEU A 224 -5.30 -1.03 9.01
N LEU A 225 -5.90 0.13 9.19
CA LEU A 225 -5.26 1.35 9.70
C LEU A 225 -5.42 1.52 11.21
N GLY A 226 -6.07 0.56 11.89
CA GLY A 226 -6.42 0.66 13.31
C GLY A 226 -7.60 1.61 13.59
N ILE A 227 -8.45 1.87 12.58
CA ILE A 227 -9.64 2.70 12.71
C ILE A 227 -10.85 1.79 12.94
N PRO A 228 -11.41 1.73 14.15
CA PRO A 228 -12.47 0.77 14.49
C PRO A 228 -13.85 1.22 14.00
N ASP A 229 -14.08 2.53 13.86
CA ASP A 229 -15.41 3.08 13.59
C ASP A 229 -15.31 4.39 12.80
N LEU A 230 -15.80 4.38 11.57
CA LEU A 230 -15.81 5.56 10.69
C LEU A 230 -16.82 6.63 11.11
N SER A 231 -17.80 6.30 11.97
CA SER A 231 -18.76 7.27 12.49
C SER A 231 -18.16 8.16 13.60
N ARG A 232 -16.95 7.87 14.07
CA ARG A 232 -16.28 8.55 15.18
C ARG A 232 -14.89 9.06 14.77
N PRO A 233 -14.80 10.08 13.91
CA PRO A 233 -13.52 10.66 13.54
C PRO A 233 -12.86 11.35 14.73
N ASP A 234 -11.52 11.36 14.78
CA ASP A 234 -10.74 12.11 15.77
C ASP A 234 -10.84 13.62 15.53
N TYR A 235 -10.99 14.03 14.25
CA TYR A 235 -11.13 15.42 13.83
C TYR A 235 -12.12 15.50 12.67
N GLY A 236 -12.76 16.68 12.49
CA GLY A 236 -13.75 16.90 11.46
C GLY A 236 -15.10 16.28 11.82
N ASP A 237 -15.92 16.01 10.81
CA ASP A 237 -17.26 15.48 10.94
C ASP A 237 -17.36 14.07 10.37
N PRO A 238 -18.26 13.21 10.86
CA PRO A 238 -18.50 11.90 10.25
C PRO A 238 -19.16 12.08 8.88
N VAL A 239 -18.46 11.65 7.82
CA VAL A 239 -18.95 11.66 6.44
C VAL A 239 -19.60 10.33 6.12
N GLU A 240 -20.84 10.37 5.63
CA GLU A 240 -21.62 9.18 5.31
C GLU A 240 -21.23 8.59 3.96
N LEU A 241 -21.05 7.25 3.93
CA LEU A 241 -20.85 6.50 2.70
C LEU A 241 -22.18 6.26 2.01
N GLN A 242 -22.21 6.43 0.69
CA GLN A 242 -23.35 6.02 -0.14
C GLN A 242 -23.20 4.55 -0.57
N PRO A 243 -24.27 3.85 -0.96
CA PRO A 243 -24.19 2.49 -1.49
C PRO A 243 -23.19 2.41 -2.64
N GLY A 244 -22.24 1.48 -2.57
CA GLY A 244 -21.18 1.31 -3.56
C GLY A 244 -19.96 2.22 -3.38
N ASP A 245 -19.95 3.09 -2.35
CA ASP A 245 -18.76 3.84 -1.99
C ASP A 245 -17.77 2.96 -1.21
N VAL A 246 -16.48 3.17 -1.47
CA VAL A 246 -15.35 2.56 -0.76
C VAL A 246 -14.66 3.65 0.05
N PRO A 247 -14.32 3.43 1.33
CA PRO A 247 -13.56 4.40 2.09
C PRO A 247 -12.13 4.48 1.55
N VAL A 248 -11.69 5.67 1.18
CA VAL A 248 -10.34 5.93 0.66
C VAL A 248 -9.64 6.92 1.57
N PHE A 249 -8.38 6.62 1.91
CA PHE A 249 -7.63 7.35 2.93
C PHE A 249 -6.40 8.01 2.31
N TRP A 250 -6.23 9.29 2.58
CA TRP A 250 -5.04 10.07 2.23
C TRP A 250 -4.28 10.48 3.49
N ALA A 251 -2.97 10.61 3.39
CA ALA A 251 -2.19 11.24 4.44
C ALA A 251 -2.69 12.66 4.72
N CYS A 252 -2.57 13.14 5.95
CA CYS A 252 -3.21 14.39 6.39
C CYS A 252 -2.24 15.29 7.13
N GLY A 253 -2.25 16.59 6.81
CA GLY A 253 -1.46 17.62 7.48
C GLY A 253 -1.79 17.80 8.97
N VAL A 254 -2.94 17.31 9.46
CA VAL A 254 -3.26 17.26 10.91
C VAL A 254 -2.30 16.38 11.68
N THR A 255 -1.51 15.53 11.03
CA THR A 255 -0.36 14.83 11.61
C THR A 255 0.61 15.81 12.30
N ALA A 256 0.80 17.01 11.76
CA ALA A 256 1.61 18.07 12.40
C ALA A 256 1.03 18.50 13.76
N ILE A 257 -0.29 18.65 13.83
CA ILE A 257 -1.00 18.97 15.08
C ILE A 257 -0.78 17.82 16.09
N GLN A 258 -0.90 16.58 15.64
CA GLN A 258 -0.68 15.43 16.53
C GLN A 258 0.78 15.36 17.02
N ALA A 259 1.75 15.74 16.19
CA ALA A 259 3.16 15.84 16.61
C ALA A 259 3.38 16.91 17.68
N ILE A 260 2.71 18.08 17.56
CA ILE A 260 2.75 19.13 18.60
C ILE A 260 2.17 18.63 19.92
N LEU A 261 1.01 17.98 19.87
CA LEU A 261 0.37 17.43 21.08
C LEU A 261 1.28 16.42 21.79
N SER A 262 1.98 15.59 21.01
CA SER A 262 2.89 14.57 21.55
C SER A 262 4.21 15.14 22.06
N SER A 263 4.74 16.19 21.41
CA SER A 263 6.05 16.78 21.74
C SER A 263 6.09 17.53 23.06
N LYS A 264 4.93 17.99 23.55
CA LYS A 264 4.79 18.80 24.77
C LYS A 264 5.64 20.08 24.75
N VAL A 265 5.87 20.66 23.57
CA VAL A 265 6.53 21.98 23.47
C VAL A 265 5.79 23.00 24.34
N PRO A 266 6.50 23.94 25.01
CA PRO A 266 5.88 24.84 25.99
C PRO A 266 4.74 25.67 25.41
N LEU A 267 4.90 26.18 24.18
CA LEU A 267 3.91 26.98 23.46
C LEU A 267 4.01 26.71 21.96
N ALA A 268 2.87 26.51 21.31
CA ALA A 268 2.75 26.42 19.87
C ALA A 268 1.38 26.98 19.42
N PHE A 269 1.29 27.33 18.12
CA PHE A 269 0.00 27.69 17.51
C PHE A 269 -0.15 26.91 16.21
N SER A 270 -1.40 26.68 15.81
CA SER A 270 -1.74 26.17 14.49
C SER A 270 -3.04 26.76 13.96
N HIS A 271 -3.29 26.55 12.67
CA HIS A 271 -4.67 26.63 12.18
C HIS A 271 -5.55 25.61 12.88
N SER A 272 -6.84 25.89 13.04
CA SER A 272 -7.82 24.87 13.48
C SER A 272 -8.06 23.88 12.33
N PRO A 273 -8.20 22.56 12.59
CA PRO A 273 -8.50 21.57 11.54
C PRO A 273 -9.70 21.98 10.67
N GLY A 274 -9.46 22.04 9.35
CA GLY A 274 -10.45 22.54 8.37
C GLY A 274 -10.44 24.05 8.10
N CYS A 275 -9.66 24.85 8.85
CA CYS A 275 -9.51 26.30 8.67
C CYS A 275 -8.12 26.63 8.09
N MET A 276 -7.90 26.30 6.82
CA MET A 276 -6.58 26.38 6.21
C MET A 276 -6.22 27.82 5.81
N PHE A 277 -4.91 28.09 5.67
CA PHE A 277 -4.41 29.27 5.00
C PHE A 277 -4.61 29.15 3.49
N LEU A 278 -5.19 30.17 2.86
CA LEU A 278 -5.43 30.20 1.42
C LEU A 278 -4.26 30.87 0.72
N THR A 279 -3.52 30.14 -0.11
CA THR A 279 -2.37 30.65 -0.84
C THR A 279 -2.80 31.26 -2.18
N ASP A 280 -1.91 32.07 -2.81
CA ASP A 280 -2.07 32.56 -4.19
C ASP A 280 -1.43 31.62 -5.21
N ILE A 281 -0.96 30.42 -4.79
CA ILE A 281 -0.34 29.42 -5.66
C ILE A 281 -1.43 28.63 -6.38
N PRO A 282 -1.43 28.61 -7.72
CA PRO A 282 -2.35 27.76 -8.47
C PRO A 282 -2.18 26.27 -8.11
N ASP A 283 -3.26 25.54 -8.05
CA ASP A 283 -3.24 24.10 -7.77
C ASP A 283 -2.64 23.26 -8.93
N SER A 284 -2.44 23.87 -10.10
CA SER A 284 -1.69 23.30 -11.23
C SER A 284 -0.17 23.30 -11.01
N SER A 285 0.33 24.05 -10.01
CA SER A 285 1.75 24.06 -9.67
C SER A 285 2.15 22.73 -9.03
N THR A 286 3.17 22.09 -9.60
CA THR A 286 3.77 20.85 -9.06
C THR A 286 5.08 21.10 -8.32
N SER A 287 5.58 22.35 -8.33
CA SER A 287 6.88 22.70 -7.75
C SER A 287 6.77 22.94 -6.24
N ILE A 288 7.58 22.23 -5.48
CA ILE A 288 7.87 22.57 -4.08
C ILE A 288 8.70 23.86 -4.10
N ILE A 289 8.24 24.90 -3.41
CA ILE A 289 8.99 26.13 -3.25
C ILE A 289 10.05 25.88 -2.17
N THR A 290 11.20 25.35 -2.58
CA THR A 290 12.38 25.27 -1.71
C THR A 290 13.18 26.55 -1.87
N PRO A 291 13.40 27.33 -0.82
CA PRO A 291 14.48 28.31 -0.79
C PRO A 291 15.78 27.54 -0.57
N THR A 292 16.36 26.96 -1.61
CA THR A 292 17.73 26.48 -1.55
C THR A 292 18.65 27.61 -1.99
N PRO A 293 19.56 28.08 -1.13
CA PRO A 293 20.70 28.85 -1.61
C PRO A 293 21.60 27.84 -2.37
N ASN A 294 21.73 28.06 -3.68
CA ASN A 294 22.70 27.41 -4.57
C ASN A 294 22.45 25.90 -4.91
N SER A 295 21.47 25.60 -5.74
CA SER A 295 21.58 24.49 -6.68
C SER A 295 21.07 24.92 -8.06
N ASP A 296 21.95 24.92 -9.06
CA ASP A 296 21.68 25.31 -10.45
C ASP A 296 20.85 24.26 -11.24
N ASN A 297 20.27 23.28 -10.57
CA ASN A 297 19.38 22.28 -11.18
C ASN A 297 18.00 22.31 -10.52
N PRO A 298 16.94 22.76 -11.23
CA PRO A 298 15.59 22.56 -10.76
C PRO A 298 15.32 21.06 -10.67
N PRO A 299 14.68 20.55 -9.58
CA PRO A 299 14.28 19.16 -9.52
C PRO A 299 13.32 18.88 -10.67
N ASN A 300 13.71 17.96 -11.54
CA ASN A 300 12.91 17.53 -12.69
C ASN A 300 11.79 16.60 -12.21
N ASN A 301 10.81 17.16 -11.49
CA ASN A 301 9.63 16.46 -10.98
C ASN A 301 8.55 16.35 -12.07
N GLN A 302 8.92 15.93 -13.27
CA GLN A 302 7.93 15.39 -14.20
C GLN A 302 7.51 14.03 -13.66
N LEU A 303 6.32 13.98 -13.03
CA LEU A 303 5.67 12.74 -12.62
C LEU A 303 5.57 11.82 -13.84
N ASN A 304 6.33 10.74 -13.82
CA ASN A 304 6.31 9.75 -14.89
C ASN A 304 4.93 9.07 -14.91
N PRO A 305 4.11 9.21 -15.97
CA PRO A 305 2.79 8.59 -16.04
C PRO A 305 2.82 7.08 -15.88
N GLU A 306 3.92 6.42 -16.23
CA GLU A 306 4.11 4.97 -16.07
C GLU A 306 4.18 4.53 -14.59
N LEU A 307 4.49 5.46 -13.68
CA LEU A 307 4.54 5.21 -12.24
C LEU A 307 3.17 5.44 -11.57
N THR A 308 2.20 6.03 -12.27
CA THR A 308 0.86 6.29 -11.74
C THR A 308 0.23 4.99 -11.24
N PRO A 309 -0.16 4.89 -9.96
CA PRO A 309 -0.71 3.66 -9.42
C PRO A 309 -2.12 3.37 -9.95
N LEU A 310 -2.43 2.08 -10.06
CA LEU A 310 -3.75 1.54 -10.33
C LEU A 310 -4.25 0.81 -9.08
N SER A 311 -5.55 0.87 -8.82
CA SER A 311 -6.17 0.14 -7.71
C SER A 311 -6.70 -1.22 -8.20
N PHE A 312 -6.48 -2.26 -7.39
CA PHE A 312 -6.95 -3.61 -7.66
C PHE A 312 -7.63 -4.19 -6.43
N LEU A 313 -8.76 -4.85 -6.62
CA LEU A 313 -9.39 -5.67 -5.60
C LEU A 313 -8.52 -6.93 -5.40
N VAL A 314 -8.14 -7.22 -4.14
CA VAL A 314 -7.18 -8.27 -3.83
C VAL A 314 -7.84 -9.64 -3.68
N SER A 315 -9.09 -9.67 -3.17
CA SER A 315 -9.83 -10.89 -2.90
C SER A 315 -11.33 -10.68 -3.06
N HIS A 316 -12.13 -11.68 -2.71
CA HIS A 316 -13.59 -11.53 -2.70
C HIS A 316 -14.12 -10.53 -1.67
N ASN A 317 -13.30 -10.10 -0.71
CA ASN A 317 -13.68 -9.03 0.22
C ASN A 317 -13.68 -7.68 -0.53
N PRO A 318 -14.84 -7.02 -0.67
CA PRO A 318 -14.97 -5.78 -1.44
C PRO A 318 -14.23 -4.59 -0.82
N LEU A 319 -13.61 -4.77 0.34
CA LEU A 319 -12.82 -3.75 1.02
C LEU A 319 -11.31 -3.99 0.96
N LEU A 320 -10.84 -5.10 0.37
CA LEU A 320 -9.40 -5.38 0.23
C LEU A 320 -8.89 -4.97 -1.15
N TYR A 321 -8.22 -3.83 -1.20
CA TYR A 321 -7.60 -3.27 -2.40
C TYR A 321 -6.09 -3.18 -2.27
N SER A 322 -5.40 -3.07 -3.39
CA SER A 322 -3.96 -2.77 -3.48
C SER A 322 -3.69 -1.72 -4.54
N LEU A 323 -2.59 -0.98 -4.37
CA LEU A 323 -2.08 0.00 -5.34
C LEU A 323 -0.82 -0.54 -6.00
N VAL A 324 -0.79 -0.52 -7.33
CA VAL A 324 0.35 -1.01 -8.12
C VAL A 324 0.64 -0.04 -9.25
N SER A 325 1.91 0.28 -9.52
CA SER A 325 2.27 1.15 -10.63
C SER A 325 1.92 0.51 -11.99
N ARG A 326 1.57 1.34 -12.99
CA ARG A 326 1.28 0.87 -14.36
C ARG A 326 2.42 0.06 -14.92
N ARG A 327 3.68 0.46 -14.65
CA ARG A 327 4.88 -0.26 -15.07
C ARG A 327 4.96 -1.67 -14.47
N ALA A 328 4.72 -1.83 -13.16
CA ALA A 328 4.73 -3.15 -12.53
C ALA A 328 3.61 -4.04 -13.08
N VAL A 329 2.40 -3.48 -13.29
CA VAL A 329 1.29 -4.20 -13.93
C VAL A 329 1.66 -4.67 -15.34
N ALA A 330 2.26 -3.79 -16.16
CA ALA A 330 2.68 -4.14 -17.52
C ALA A 330 3.73 -5.26 -17.53
N LYS A 331 4.71 -5.22 -16.61
CA LYS A 331 5.70 -6.29 -16.45
C LYS A 331 5.06 -7.61 -16.06
N ILE A 332 4.17 -7.62 -15.07
CA ILE A 332 3.49 -8.86 -14.63
C ILE A 332 2.64 -9.44 -15.77
N ARG A 333 1.95 -8.60 -16.54
CA ARG A 333 1.22 -9.06 -17.74
C ARG A 333 2.16 -9.62 -18.83
N HIS A 334 3.38 -9.08 -18.95
CA HIS A 334 4.37 -9.64 -19.85
C HIS A 334 4.85 -11.03 -19.38
N LEU A 335 5.05 -11.21 -18.05
CA LEU A 335 5.31 -12.56 -17.51
C LEU A 335 4.17 -13.52 -17.84
N GLU A 336 2.93 -13.10 -17.70
CA GLU A 336 1.73 -13.89 -18.02
C GLU A 336 1.70 -14.31 -19.49
N MET A 337 2.02 -13.40 -20.41
CA MET A 337 2.13 -13.74 -21.83
C MET A 337 3.22 -14.79 -22.12
N ILE A 338 4.38 -14.67 -21.46
CA ILE A 338 5.49 -15.62 -21.65
C ILE A 338 5.06 -17.04 -21.25
N ILE A 339 4.41 -17.21 -20.08
CA ILE A 339 3.95 -18.53 -19.65
C ILE A 339 2.75 -19.06 -20.45
N GLY A 340 1.96 -18.17 -21.04
CA GLY A 340 0.85 -18.54 -21.93
C GLY A 340 1.29 -19.09 -23.30
N GLU A 341 2.57 -19.01 -23.63
CA GLU A 341 3.17 -19.63 -24.83
C GLU A 341 3.55 -21.10 -24.62
N ASP A 342 3.28 -21.65 -23.43
CA ASP A 342 3.59 -23.03 -23.07
C ASP A 342 3.02 -23.99 -24.14
N PRO A 343 3.86 -24.77 -24.84
CA PRO A 343 3.42 -25.75 -25.83
C PRO A 343 2.82 -27.01 -25.19
N GLY A 344 2.83 -27.10 -23.84
CA GLY A 344 2.35 -28.26 -23.11
C GLY A 344 0.88 -28.55 -23.36
N GLU A 345 0.59 -29.77 -23.74
CA GLU A 345 -0.66 -30.49 -23.97
C GLU A 345 -1.91 -29.66 -24.28
N GLU A 346 -2.53 -29.94 -25.42
CA GLU A 346 -3.83 -29.44 -25.85
C GLU A 346 -4.85 -29.46 -24.69
N GLY A 347 -5.13 -28.29 -24.12
CA GLY A 347 -6.09 -28.11 -23.02
C GLY A 347 -5.70 -27.09 -21.95
N THR A 348 -4.43 -26.72 -21.81
CA THR A 348 -4.00 -25.72 -20.82
C THR A 348 -4.23 -24.28 -21.28
N LYS A 349 -4.33 -24.02 -22.58
CA LYS A 349 -4.59 -22.66 -23.13
C LYS A 349 -5.92 -22.07 -22.68
N ASP A 350 -6.92 -22.87 -22.42
CA ASP A 350 -8.26 -22.43 -22.00
C ASP A 350 -8.36 -22.21 -20.47
N LEU A 351 -7.35 -22.63 -19.70
CA LEU A 351 -7.29 -22.47 -18.23
C LEU A 351 -6.73 -21.11 -17.79
N PHE A 352 -6.03 -20.41 -18.67
CA PHE A 352 -5.48 -19.09 -18.38
C PHE A 352 -6.43 -17.99 -18.81
N SER A 353 -7.32 -17.53 -17.92
CA SER A 353 -7.97 -16.27 -18.12
C SER A 353 -6.91 -15.16 -18.06
N GLN A 354 -6.83 -14.32 -19.09
CA GLN A 354 -5.90 -13.18 -19.15
C GLN A 354 -6.15 -12.23 -17.99
N LYS A 355 -5.44 -12.38 -16.89
CA LYS A 355 -5.38 -11.49 -15.69
C LYS A 355 -5.15 -12.27 -14.38
N ASP A 356 -5.08 -13.60 -14.40
CA ASP A 356 -5.04 -14.43 -13.19
C ASP A 356 -3.68 -14.34 -12.49
N LEU A 357 -2.57 -14.17 -13.21
CA LEU A 357 -1.23 -14.04 -12.60
C LEU A 357 -1.14 -12.80 -11.71
N LEU A 358 -1.63 -11.65 -12.17
CA LEU A 358 -1.61 -10.42 -11.37
C LEU A 358 -2.43 -10.56 -10.11
N HIS A 359 -3.64 -11.10 -10.19
CA HIS A 359 -4.51 -11.31 -9.03
C HIS A 359 -3.91 -12.33 -8.05
N SER A 360 -3.34 -13.42 -8.54
CA SER A 360 -2.63 -14.40 -7.73
C SER A 360 -1.45 -13.80 -7.00
N CYS A 361 -0.61 -13.02 -7.68
CA CYS A 361 0.53 -12.32 -7.07
C CYS A 361 0.08 -11.28 -6.03
N LEU A 362 -1.02 -10.54 -6.29
CA LEU A 362 -1.59 -9.59 -5.33
C LEU A 362 -2.09 -10.32 -4.07
N ALA A 363 -2.88 -11.37 -4.23
CA ALA A 363 -3.40 -12.14 -3.10
C ALA A 363 -2.26 -12.75 -2.27
N LEU A 364 -1.26 -13.37 -2.91
CA LEU A 364 -0.07 -13.92 -2.26
C LEU A 364 0.78 -12.83 -1.58
N SER A 365 0.89 -11.66 -2.18
CA SER A 365 1.62 -10.54 -1.56
C SER A 365 0.99 -10.07 -0.26
N HIS A 366 -0.34 -10.13 -0.14
CA HIS A 366 -1.07 -9.78 1.08
C HIS A 366 -1.18 -10.93 2.09
N SER A 367 -0.97 -12.18 1.69
CA SER A 367 -1.06 -13.35 2.56
C SER A 367 0.08 -13.37 3.60
N ARG A 368 -0.14 -14.06 4.72
CA ARG A 368 0.84 -14.28 5.80
C ARG A 368 1.25 -15.73 5.92
N SER A 369 0.28 -16.63 5.74
CA SER A 369 0.46 -18.08 5.84
C SER A 369 -0.02 -18.73 4.54
N VAL A 370 0.90 -19.40 3.84
CA VAL A 370 0.65 -19.97 2.51
C VAL A 370 0.95 -21.47 2.54
N ALA A 371 0.00 -22.27 2.06
CA ALA A 371 0.24 -23.66 1.72
C ALA A 371 0.55 -23.77 0.22
N VAL A 372 1.64 -24.44 -0.14
CA VAL A 372 2.00 -24.73 -1.52
C VAL A 372 1.90 -26.24 -1.72
N THR A 373 0.98 -26.66 -2.58
CA THR A 373 0.77 -28.07 -2.83
C THR A 373 1.53 -28.51 -4.07
N THR A 374 2.08 -29.70 -3.99
CA THR A 374 2.66 -30.39 -5.12
C THR A 374 1.69 -31.50 -5.53
N GLY A 375 1.03 -31.32 -6.68
CA GLY A 375 0.01 -32.28 -7.17
C GLY A 375 0.61 -33.38 -8.03
N VAL A 376 -0.08 -34.50 -8.12
CA VAL A 376 0.21 -35.58 -9.07
C VAL A 376 -0.89 -35.60 -10.11
N SER A 377 -0.53 -35.65 -11.38
CA SER A 377 -1.52 -35.85 -12.45
C SER A 377 -2.24 -37.19 -12.27
N THR A 378 -3.57 -37.15 -12.13
CA THR A 378 -4.42 -38.33 -11.97
C THR A 378 -4.39 -39.31 -13.15
N HIS A 379 -3.82 -38.93 -14.31
CA HIS A 379 -3.68 -39.80 -15.46
C HIS A 379 -2.76 -41.02 -15.23
N HIS A 380 -1.99 -41.03 -14.16
CA HIS A 380 -1.02 -42.08 -13.84
C HIS A 380 -1.41 -42.96 -12.63
N LEU A 381 -2.68 -42.93 -12.18
CA LEU A 381 -3.17 -43.83 -11.12
C LEU A 381 -2.96 -45.33 -11.43
N HIS A 382 -2.65 -45.68 -12.68
CA HIS A 382 -2.33 -47.05 -13.13
C HIS A 382 -0.87 -47.19 -13.60
N SER A 383 -0.06 -46.13 -13.59
CA SER A 383 1.36 -46.19 -13.91
C SER A 383 2.16 -46.39 -12.62
N SER A 384 3.30 -47.05 -12.73
CA SER A 384 4.18 -47.31 -11.56
C SER A 384 4.55 -45.98 -10.90
N PRO A 385 4.81 -45.98 -9.57
CA PRO A 385 5.19 -44.76 -8.80
C PRO A 385 6.45 -44.04 -9.30
N ASP A 386 7.07 -44.55 -10.36
CA ASP A 386 8.37 -44.12 -10.91
C ASP A 386 8.24 -43.03 -11.99
N GLN A 387 7.05 -42.60 -12.34
CA GLN A 387 6.83 -41.52 -13.32
C GLN A 387 6.30 -40.26 -12.62
N ILE A 388 7.20 -39.32 -12.35
CA ILE A 388 6.88 -38.04 -11.76
C ILE A 388 7.12 -36.95 -12.80
N ASP A 389 6.08 -36.22 -13.10
CA ASP A 389 6.16 -35.04 -13.98
C ASP A 389 6.80 -33.86 -13.22
N GLY A 390 7.61 -33.06 -13.89
CA GLY A 390 8.61 -32.12 -13.34
C GLY A 390 8.10 -30.87 -12.59
N TRP A 391 7.10 -30.95 -11.73
CA TRP A 391 6.35 -29.83 -11.11
C TRP A 391 6.90 -29.31 -9.77
N ILE A 392 7.87 -29.99 -9.13
CA ILE A 392 8.47 -29.58 -7.84
C ILE A 392 9.26 -28.26 -7.95
N PRO A 393 10.01 -28.00 -9.01
CA PRO A 393 10.82 -26.77 -9.10
C PRO A 393 10.01 -25.48 -9.05
N GLY A 394 8.85 -25.43 -9.68
CA GLY A 394 7.94 -24.26 -9.60
C GLY A 394 7.40 -24.04 -8.20
N ALA A 395 7.06 -25.12 -7.47
CA ALA A 395 6.64 -25.05 -6.08
C ALA A 395 7.77 -24.54 -5.17
N ILE A 396 9.00 -25.01 -5.38
CA ILE A 396 10.18 -24.54 -4.64
C ILE A 396 10.44 -23.06 -4.94
N ALA A 397 10.33 -22.62 -6.18
CA ALA A 397 10.52 -21.21 -6.55
C ALA A 397 9.53 -20.29 -5.84
N ILE A 398 8.24 -20.68 -5.79
CA ILE A 398 7.21 -19.94 -5.05
C ILE A 398 7.54 -19.92 -3.55
N ALA A 399 7.82 -21.10 -2.97
CA ALA A 399 8.10 -21.24 -1.54
C ALA A 399 9.31 -20.37 -1.13
N ASN A 400 10.39 -20.43 -1.91
CA ASN A 400 11.59 -19.67 -1.64
C ASN A 400 11.36 -18.16 -1.67
N MET A 401 10.63 -17.66 -2.68
CA MET A 401 10.27 -16.24 -2.76
C MET A 401 9.36 -15.83 -1.61
N LEU A 402 8.36 -16.61 -1.25
CA LEU A 402 7.46 -16.29 -0.14
C LEU A 402 8.20 -16.26 1.21
N LEU A 403 9.15 -17.18 1.43
CA LEU A 403 10.00 -17.19 2.63
C LEU A 403 10.88 -15.95 2.71
N SER A 404 11.51 -15.54 1.62
CA SER A 404 12.34 -14.32 1.56
C SER A 404 11.50 -13.05 1.83
N LEU A 405 10.20 -13.09 1.51
CA LEU A 405 9.25 -12.03 1.84
C LEU A 405 8.74 -12.10 3.28
N GLY A 406 9.28 -12.99 4.12
CA GLY A 406 8.93 -13.14 5.53
C GLY A 406 7.56 -13.79 5.78
N LYS A 407 7.07 -14.60 4.86
CA LYS A 407 5.80 -15.32 5.00
C LYS A 407 6.03 -16.71 5.58
N THR A 408 5.02 -17.24 6.27
CA THR A 408 5.01 -18.63 6.69
C THR A 408 4.58 -19.51 5.53
N VAL A 409 5.40 -20.50 5.18
CA VAL A 409 5.13 -21.42 4.07
C VAL A 409 5.09 -22.86 4.59
N THR A 410 4.12 -23.64 4.12
CA THR A 410 4.01 -25.07 4.33
C THR A 410 3.90 -25.76 2.97
N LEU A 411 4.74 -26.76 2.73
CA LEU A 411 4.59 -27.62 1.56
C LEU A 411 3.64 -28.76 1.88
N ILE A 412 2.78 -29.11 0.95
CA ILE A 412 1.82 -30.21 1.11
C ILE A 412 1.94 -31.13 -0.09
N THR A 413 2.06 -32.42 0.18
CA THR A 413 2.14 -33.45 -0.85
C THR A 413 1.21 -34.63 -0.52
N ASP A 414 0.97 -35.47 -1.50
CA ASP A 414 0.28 -36.74 -1.29
C ASP A 414 1.19 -37.68 -0.48
N SER A 415 0.61 -38.45 0.44
CA SER A 415 1.31 -39.39 1.31
C SER A 415 2.19 -40.40 0.52
N ARG A 416 1.76 -40.77 -0.68
CA ARG A 416 2.50 -41.68 -1.59
C ARG A 416 3.86 -41.11 -2.05
N PHE A 417 4.01 -39.77 -2.05
CA PHE A 417 5.21 -39.08 -2.52
C PHE A 417 6.01 -38.41 -1.40
N LEU A 418 5.63 -38.62 -0.15
CA LEU A 418 6.25 -37.96 1.02
C LEU A 418 7.76 -38.13 1.05
N GLU A 419 8.25 -39.36 1.02
CA GLU A 419 9.69 -39.68 1.16
C GLU A 419 10.51 -39.02 0.05
N MET A 420 9.97 -39.05 -1.15
CA MET A 420 10.62 -38.46 -2.30
C MET A 420 10.61 -36.92 -2.24
N THR A 421 9.45 -36.31 -2.00
CA THR A 421 9.33 -34.85 -1.88
C THR A 421 10.22 -34.36 -0.75
N LYS A 422 10.28 -35.08 0.37
CA LYS A 422 11.17 -34.76 1.48
C LYS A 422 12.63 -34.80 1.07
N ALA A 423 13.08 -35.85 0.38
CA ALA A 423 14.47 -35.95 -0.10
C ALA A 423 14.84 -34.77 -1.02
N ILE A 424 13.92 -34.37 -1.91
CA ILE A 424 14.14 -33.25 -2.83
C ILE A 424 14.20 -31.92 -2.06
N VAL A 425 13.30 -31.70 -1.12
CA VAL A 425 13.25 -30.46 -0.31
C VAL A 425 14.50 -30.37 0.58
N ASP A 426 14.89 -31.46 1.24
CA ASP A 426 16.08 -31.52 2.09
C ASP A 426 17.34 -31.21 1.26
N GLU A 427 17.46 -31.75 0.06
CA GLU A 427 18.60 -31.51 -0.82
C GLU A 427 18.53 -30.07 -1.40
N ALA A 428 17.35 -29.54 -1.73
CA ALA A 428 17.23 -28.14 -2.14
C ALA A 428 17.72 -27.17 -1.05
N VAL A 429 17.51 -27.51 0.22
CA VAL A 429 18.06 -26.75 1.36
C VAL A 429 19.59 -26.92 1.44
N ASN A 430 20.09 -28.15 1.33
CA ASN A 430 21.54 -28.43 1.38
C ASN A 430 22.31 -27.69 0.29
N MET A 431 21.74 -27.55 -0.89
CA MET A 431 22.34 -26.87 -2.03
C MET A 431 22.09 -25.35 -2.05
N GLY A 432 21.36 -24.80 -1.07
CA GLY A 432 21.03 -23.38 -1.02
C GLY A 432 20.05 -22.90 -2.10
N VAL A 433 19.31 -23.81 -2.73
CA VAL A 433 18.22 -23.48 -3.66
C VAL A 433 16.99 -23.05 -2.87
N LEU A 434 16.75 -23.66 -1.72
CA LEU A 434 15.75 -23.25 -0.74
C LEU A 434 16.46 -22.77 0.53
N ASN A 435 16.29 -21.53 0.90
CA ASN A 435 17.06 -20.89 1.97
C ASN A 435 16.75 -21.41 3.38
N THR A 436 15.58 -21.98 3.58
CA THR A 436 15.11 -22.38 4.92
C THR A 436 14.34 -23.69 4.83
N ALA A 437 14.58 -24.58 5.78
CA ALA A 437 13.78 -25.78 5.94
C ALA A 437 12.30 -25.42 6.10
N THR A 438 11.48 -26.00 5.25
CA THR A 438 10.05 -25.69 5.17
C THR A 438 9.24 -26.89 5.66
N PRO A 439 8.23 -26.71 6.53
CA PRO A 439 7.36 -27.81 6.94
C PRO A 439 6.75 -28.52 5.73
N LEU A 440 6.85 -29.85 5.71
CA LEU A 440 6.24 -30.71 4.71
C LEU A 440 5.16 -31.56 5.38
N LEU A 441 3.93 -31.41 4.92
CA LEU A 441 2.77 -32.16 5.40
C LEU A 441 2.20 -33.05 4.31
N THR A 442 1.46 -34.05 4.70
CA THR A 442 0.74 -34.94 3.78
C THR A 442 -0.76 -34.84 3.98
N VAL A 443 -1.49 -35.03 2.90
CA VAL A 443 -2.92 -35.29 2.93
C VAL A 443 -3.12 -36.82 2.92
N GLU A 444 -3.79 -37.34 3.94
CA GLU A 444 -4.15 -38.76 4.01
C GLU A 444 -5.58 -38.96 3.53
N ASP A 445 -5.79 -40.05 2.78
CA ASP A 445 -7.12 -40.44 2.23
C ASP A 445 -7.99 -41.12 3.30
N SER A 446 -7.53 -41.19 4.57
CA SER A 446 -8.07 -42.07 5.61
C SER A 446 -9.25 -41.51 6.40
N SER A 447 -9.55 -40.19 6.27
CA SER A 447 -10.61 -39.51 7.02
C SER A 447 -11.46 -38.61 6.12
N PRO A 448 -12.78 -38.63 6.23
CA PRO A 448 -13.67 -37.73 5.50
C PRO A 448 -13.41 -36.22 5.78
N ASN A 449 -12.71 -35.92 6.86
CA ASN A 449 -12.41 -34.57 7.30
C ASN A 449 -10.92 -34.22 7.19
N ALA A 450 -10.09 -35.08 6.59
CA ALA A 450 -8.63 -34.88 6.53
C ALA A 450 -8.25 -33.52 5.93
N ALA A 451 -8.90 -33.10 4.83
CA ALA A 451 -8.70 -31.81 4.22
C ALA A 451 -9.05 -30.65 5.17
N LEU A 452 -10.18 -30.73 5.86
CA LEU A 452 -10.65 -29.72 6.80
C LEU A 452 -9.72 -29.59 8.01
N ASP A 453 -9.27 -30.71 8.58
CA ASP A 453 -8.33 -30.73 9.71
C ASP A 453 -6.96 -30.17 9.35
N LEU A 454 -6.53 -30.33 8.09
CA LEU A 454 -5.30 -29.74 7.59
C LEU A 454 -5.45 -28.22 7.36
N LEU A 455 -6.58 -27.78 6.82
CA LEU A 455 -6.85 -26.40 6.45
C LEU A 455 -7.19 -25.51 7.64
N CYS A 456 -7.82 -26.06 8.68
CA CYS A 456 -8.37 -25.32 9.80
C CYS A 456 -7.84 -25.82 11.15
N HIS A 457 -7.78 -24.92 12.12
CA HIS A 457 -7.46 -25.32 13.50
C HIS A 457 -8.62 -26.13 14.09
N HIS A 458 -8.35 -27.42 14.40
CA HIS A 458 -9.33 -28.35 14.97
C HIS A 458 -10.60 -28.52 14.11
N GLY A 459 -10.48 -28.43 12.78
CA GLY A 459 -11.61 -28.51 11.86
C GLY A 459 -12.58 -27.33 11.90
N ASP A 460 -12.26 -26.24 12.59
CA ASP A 460 -13.09 -25.05 12.72
C ASP A 460 -12.88 -24.10 11.51
N THR A 461 -13.85 -24.06 10.59
CA THR A 461 -13.81 -23.24 9.37
C THR A 461 -13.70 -21.74 9.63
N SER A 462 -14.00 -21.27 10.85
CA SER A 462 -13.80 -19.88 11.25
C SER A 462 -12.34 -19.55 11.60
N LYS A 463 -11.47 -20.58 11.68
CA LYS A 463 -10.06 -20.46 12.07
C LYS A 463 -9.14 -21.13 11.06
N PRO A 464 -9.04 -20.62 9.82
CA PRO A 464 -8.15 -21.18 8.83
C PRO A 464 -6.68 -21.07 9.29
N ARG A 465 -5.87 -22.10 8.95
CA ARG A 465 -4.42 -22.12 9.20
C ARG A 465 -3.67 -21.34 8.14
N TYR A 466 -4.24 -21.28 6.95
CA TYR A 466 -3.66 -20.63 5.77
C TYR A 466 -4.64 -19.57 5.26
N ASP A 467 -4.11 -18.47 4.83
CA ASP A 467 -4.88 -17.44 4.12
C ASP A 467 -4.77 -17.58 2.60
N HIS A 468 -3.84 -18.44 2.12
CA HIS A 468 -3.74 -18.76 0.70
C HIS A 468 -3.22 -20.18 0.47
N ILE A 469 -3.76 -20.84 -0.56
CA ILE A 469 -3.28 -22.14 -1.05
C ILE A 469 -2.93 -22.04 -2.52
N VAL A 470 -1.73 -22.52 -2.86
CA VAL A 470 -1.24 -22.59 -4.24
C VAL A 470 -1.14 -24.05 -4.67
N ALA A 471 -1.82 -24.40 -5.75
CA ALA A 471 -1.67 -25.69 -6.42
C ALA A 471 -0.72 -25.55 -7.61
N VAL A 472 0.35 -26.32 -7.61
CA VAL A 472 1.27 -26.40 -8.74
C VAL A 472 1.01 -27.69 -9.50
N GLU A 473 0.68 -27.60 -10.80
CA GLU A 473 0.37 -28.74 -11.70
C GLU A 473 -0.79 -29.63 -11.21
N CYS A 474 -1.74 -29.12 -10.44
CA CYS A 474 -2.94 -29.87 -10.08
C CYS A 474 -3.98 -29.74 -11.18
N ARG A 475 -4.29 -30.86 -11.86
CA ARG A 475 -5.41 -30.93 -12.81
C ARG A 475 -6.71 -31.07 -12.02
N GLY A 476 -7.76 -30.34 -12.37
CA GLY A 476 -9.09 -30.47 -11.77
C GLY A 476 -9.64 -29.24 -11.06
N THR A 477 -8.89 -28.17 -10.93
CA THR A 477 -9.37 -26.90 -10.37
C THR A 477 -10.14 -26.03 -11.37
N ALA A 478 -10.24 -26.47 -12.65
CA ALA A 478 -11.00 -25.75 -13.65
C ALA A 478 -12.49 -25.82 -13.36
N THR A 479 -13.13 -24.68 -13.28
CA THR A 479 -14.56 -24.43 -13.15
C THR A 479 -15.40 -24.99 -14.31
N ASP A 480 -14.81 -25.71 -15.25
CA ASP A 480 -15.48 -26.31 -16.42
C ASP A 480 -16.07 -27.70 -16.14
N ARG A 481 -17.02 -27.77 -15.18
CA ARG A 481 -18.00 -28.87 -15.17
C ARG A 481 -18.92 -28.85 -16.39
N ALA A 482 -18.83 -27.86 -17.25
CA ALA A 482 -19.79 -27.67 -18.36
C ALA A 482 -19.39 -28.35 -19.67
N ASN A 483 -18.13 -28.76 -19.88
CA ASN A 483 -17.66 -29.24 -21.20
C ASN A 483 -17.01 -30.63 -21.22
N VAL A 484 -17.02 -31.38 -20.12
CA VAL A 484 -16.62 -32.80 -20.18
C VAL A 484 -17.84 -33.59 -20.66
N ARG A 485 -17.87 -33.87 -21.95
CA ARG A 485 -18.81 -34.82 -22.57
C ARG A 485 -18.74 -36.15 -21.84
N GLU A 486 -19.91 -36.59 -21.42
CA GLU A 486 -20.26 -37.91 -20.98
C GLU A 486 -19.38 -39.03 -21.56
N GLU A 487 -18.36 -39.45 -20.84
CA GLU A 487 -17.92 -40.82 -20.83
C GLU A 487 -17.61 -41.21 -19.36
N ASN A 488 -18.29 -42.23 -18.89
CA ASN A 488 -18.32 -42.79 -17.55
C ASN A 488 -16.93 -43.13 -16.97
N VAL A 489 -16.17 -42.12 -16.57
CA VAL A 489 -15.05 -42.28 -15.65
C VAL A 489 -15.42 -41.53 -14.40
N LYS A 490 -15.82 -42.22 -13.34
CA LYS A 490 -15.77 -41.67 -11.97
C LYS A 490 -14.31 -41.39 -11.70
N HIS A 491 -13.86 -40.14 -12.02
CA HIS A 491 -12.56 -39.65 -11.57
C HIS A 491 -12.59 -39.73 -10.04
N GLN A 492 -11.78 -40.58 -9.46
CA GLN A 492 -11.45 -40.52 -8.04
C GLN A 492 -10.65 -39.19 -7.88
N VAL A 493 -11.27 -38.25 -7.19
CA VAL A 493 -10.61 -36.99 -6.78
C VAL A 493 -9.45 -37.39 -5.86
N GLY A 494 -8.24 -36.96 -6.18
CA GLY A 494 -7.06 -37.23 -5.34
C GLY A 494 -7.11 -36.41 -4.04
N PRO A 495 -6.37 -36.81 -2.99
CA PRO A 495 -6.40 -36.14 -1.69
C PRO A 495 -6.01 -34.64 -1.77
N VAL A 496 -5.09 -34.28 -2.65
CA VAL A 496 -4.68 -32.88 -2.87
C VAL A 496 -5.75 -32.08 -3.60
N GLU A 497 -6.49 -32.70 -4.52
CA GLU A 497 -7.63 -32.06 -5.20
C GLU A 497 -8.78 -31.82 -4.23
N GLU A 498 -9.05 -32.77 -3.33
CA GLU A 498 -10.03 -32.62 -2.25
C GLU A 498 -9.70 -31.46 -1.32
N LEU A 499 -8.41 -31.28 -1.01
CA LEU A 499 -7.92 -30.14 -0.23
C LEU A 499 -8.28 -28.80 -0.90
N PHE A 500 -8.14 -28.73 -2.23
CA PHE A 500 -8.44 -27.52 -3.00
C PHE A 500 -9.93 -27.21 -3.06
N ILE A 501 -10.74 -28.25 -3.27
CA ILE A 501 -12.22 -28.14 -3.27
C ILE A 501 -12.69 -27.66 -1.90
N THR A 502 -12.20 -28.28 -0.82
CA THR A 502 -12.54 -27.90 0.55
C THR A 502 -12.13 -26.47 0.86
N ALA A 503 -10.96 -26.02 0.39
CA ALA A 503 -10.45 -24.67 0.61
C ALA A 503 -11.34 -23.60 -0.03
N GLN A 504 -11.95 -23.85 -1.18
CA GLN A 504 -12.86 -22.91 -1.85
C GLN A 504 -14.12 -22.61 -1.03
N ASP A 505 -14.53 -23.54 -0.18
CA ASP A 505 -15.72 -23.39 0.67
C ASP A 505 -15.41 -22.71 2.02
N ILE A 506 -14.10 -22.47 2.33
CA ILE A 506 -13.68 -21.85 3.58
C ILE A 506 -13.48 -20.35 3.39
N SER A 507 -14.28 -19.55 4.09
CA SER A 507 -14.12 -18.10 4.09
C SER A 507 -12.74 -17.68 4.65
N GLY A 508 -12.02 -16.84 3.92
CA GLY A 508 -10.70 -16.34 4.32
C GLY A 508 -9.53 -17.10 3.72
N ILE A 509 -9.76 -18.19 2.98
CA ILE A 509 -8.74 -18.86 2.17
C ILE A 509 -8.90 -18.44 0.70
N THR A 510 -7.81 -18.01 0.09
CA THR A 510 -7.73 -17.79 -1.37
C THR A 510 -7.03 -18.97 -2.02
N THR A 511 -7.46 -19.37 -3.20
CA THR A 511 -6.86 -20.48 -3.95
C THR A 511 -6.27 -19.99 -5.26
N THR A 512 -5.11 -20.52 -5.65
CA THR A 512 -4.43 -20.26 -6.92
C THR A 512 -3.93 -21.57 -7.52
N GLY A 513 -4.23 -21.83 -8.79
CA GLY A 513 -3.65 -22.92 -9.57
C GLY A 513 -2.64 -22.39 -10.57
N VAL A 514 -1.48 -23.03 -10.69
CA VAL A 514 -0.42 -22.65 -11.65
C VAL A 514 0.27 -23.88 -12.24
N SER A 515 0.81 -23.74 -13.45
CA SER A 515 1.77 -24.69 -14.01
C SER A 515 3.14 -24.54 -13.35
N ASN A 516 4.09 -25.42 -13.66
CA ASN A 516 5.47 -25.26 -13.22
C ASN A 516 6.07 -23.92 -13.68
N TRP A 517 5.86 -23.53 -14.93
CA TRP A 517 6.26 -22.21 -15.44
C TRP A 517 5.51 -21.05 -14.77
N GLY A 518 4.24 -21.28 -14.44
CA GLY A 518 3.43 -20.36 -13.63
C GLY A 518 4.04 -20.13 -12.24
N GLY A 519 4.64 -21.17 -11.65
CA GLY A 519 5.38 -21.06 -10.39
C GLY A 519 6.55 -20.08 -10.47
N TYR A 520 7.36 -20.15 -11.53
CA TYR A 520 8.43 -19.18 -11.77
C TYR A 520 7.89 -17.77 -12.00
N ALA A 521 6.82 -17.64 -12.78
CA ALA A 521 6.20 -16.34 -13.05
C ALA A 521 5.60 -15.72 -11.78
N VAL A 522 4.99 -16.51 -10.89
CA VAL A 522 4.51 -16.04 -9.58
C VAL A 522 5.67 -15.52 -8.73
N ALA A 523 6.78 -16.24 -8.64
CA ALA A 523 7.97 -15.77 -7.91
C ALA A 523 8.48 -14.43 -8.47
N CYS A 524 8.58 -14.30 -9.78
CA CYS A 524 8.95 -13.07 -10.48
C CYS A 524 7.93 -11.94 -10.23
N GLY A 525 6.64 -12.23 -10.29
CA GLY A 525 5.55 -11.27 -10.04
C GLY A 525 5.53 -10.76 -8.60
N LEU A 526 5.77 -11.63 -7.63
CA LEU A 526 5.94 -11.26 -6.22
C LEU A 526 7.14 -10.33 -6.01
N PHE A 527 8.27 -10.60 -6.66
CA PHE A 527 9.43 -9.71 -6.66
C PHE A 527 9.06 -8.32 -7.21
N LEU A 528 8.39 -8.25 -8.36
CA LEU A 528 7.96 -6.99 -8.97
C LEU A 528 7.00 -6.20 -8.08
N LEU A 529 6.07 -6.86 -7.40
CA LEU A 529 5.17 -6.20 -6.45
C LEU A 529 5.92 -5.68 -5.23
N ASN A 530 6.83 -6.49 -4.66
CA ASN A 530 7.56 -6.10 -3.45
C ASN A 530 8.68 -5.06 -3.72
N THR A 531 9.10 -4.88 -4.96
CA THR A 531 9.97 -3.77 -5.37
C THR A 531 9.20 -2.56 -5.89
N CYS A 532 7.88 -2.63 -6.00
CA CYS A 532 7.03 -1.51 -6.42
C CYS A 532 6.74 -0.56 -5.24
N PRO A 533 7.20 0.71 -5.25
CA PRO A 533 7.02 1.63 -4.13
C PRO A 533 5.56 1.87 -3.76
N SER A 534 4.66 1.97 -4.76
CA SER A 534 3.22 2.16 -4.52
C SER A 534 2.62 0.97 -3.78
N HIS A 535 2.98 -0.26 -4.15
CA HIS A 535 2.51 -1.47 -3.50
C HIS A 535 3.07 -1.63 -2.09
N GLN A 536 4.36 -1.36 -1.90
CA GLN A 536 5.00 -1.40 -0.57
C GLN A 536 4.36 -0.39 0.40
N ARG A 537 4.09 0.83 -0.07
CA ARG A 537 3.40 1.85 0.71
C ARG A 537 2.04 1.33 1.16
N TYR A 538 1.29 0.72 0.24
CA TYR A 538 -0.02 0.16 0.55
C TYR A 538 0.05 -0.99 1.57
N LEU A 539 1.08 -1.84 1.50
CA LEU A 539 1.33 -2.90 2.50
C LEU A 539 1.79 -2.35 3.86
N LYS A 540 1.76 -1.05 4.09
CA LYS A 540 2.14 -0.35 5.34
C LYS A 540 3.63 -0.47 5.69
N ARG A 541 4.48 -0.76 4.73
CA ARG A 541 5.92 -0.88 4.95
C ARG A 541 6.66 0.46 4.88
N GLY A 542 5.94 1.59 4.67
CA GLY A 542 6.62 2.85 4.54
C GLY A 542 5.75 4.06 4.27
N LEU A 543 4.97 4.49 5.26
CA LEU A 543 4.28 5.78 5.22
C LEU A 543 5.13 6.94 5.76
N GLY A 544 6.28 6.66 6.31
CA GLY A 544 7.28 7.65 6.66
C GLY A 544 8.20 7.94 5.47
N LYS A 545 9.48 8.05 5.73
CA LYS A 545 10.54 8.03 4.73
C LYS A 545 10.22 6.98 3.67
N GLU A 546 10.40 7.26 2.39
CA GLU A 546 10.36 6.18 1.39
C GLU A 546 11.13 5.01 1.97
N THR A 547 10.47 3.95 2.33
CA THR A 547 11.16 2.74 2.75
C THR A 547 11.79 2.23 1.47
N THR A 548 12.95 2.76 1.17
CA THR A 548 13.87 2.10 0.28
C THR A 548 14.07 0.73 0.91
N THR A 549 13.57 -0.29 0.26
CA THR A 549 13.99 -1.68 0.50
C THR A 549 15.48 -1.64 0.74
N SER A 550 15.96 -2.11 1.88
CA SER A 550 17.39 -2.07 2.15
C SER A 550 18.12 -2.82 1.04
N GLN A 551 19.35 -2.43 0.72
CA GLN A 551 20.12 -3.15 -0.31
C GLN A 551 20.24 -4.63 0.03
N GLU A 552 20.34 -4.97 1.33
CA GLU A 552 20.36 -6.36 1.81
C GLU A 552 19.06 -7.09 1.52
N GLN A 553 17.89 -6.46 1.77
CA GLN A 553 16.59 -7.06 1.45
C GLN A 553 16.40 -7.22 -0.06
N LEU A 554 16.80 -6.23 -0.84
CA LEU A 554 16.70 -6.30 -2.30
C LEU A 554 17.61 -7.42 -2.84
N GLN A 555 18.80 -7.55 -2.29
CA GLN A 555 19.74 -8.62 -2.65
C GLN A 555 19.16 -9.99 -2.28
N ASP A 556 18.65 -10.15 -1.05
CA ASP A 556 17.98 -11.38 -0.61
C ASP A 556 16.83 -11.77 -1.55
N TRP A 557 15.94 -10.83 -1.90
CA TRP A 557 14.85 -11.11 -2.84
C TRP A 557 15.37 -11.45 -4.25
N THR A 558 16.44 -10.80 -4.69
CA THR A 558 17.07 -11.06 -6.00
C THR A 558 17.70 -12.45 -6.03
N ASP A 559 18.40 -12.84 -4.97
CA ASP A 559 19.02 -14.16 -4.82
C ASP A 559 17.96 -15.27 -4.75
N ASN A 560 16.73 -14.93 -4.35
CA ASN A 560 15.61 -15.88 -4.26
C ASN A 560 14.74 -15.96 -5.53
N LEU A 561 15.07 -15.19 -6.58
CA LEU A 561 14.46 -15.38 -7.89
C LEU A 561 14.79 -16.77 -8.47
N PRO A 562 13.91 -17.36 -9.30
CA PRO A 562 14.27 -18.55 -10.08
C PRO A 562 15.48 -18.27 -10.96
N SER A 563 16.36 -19.24 -11.13
CA SER A 563 17.49 -19.13 -12.06
C SER A 563 17.73 -20.47 -12.77
N VAL A 564 18.42 -20.38 -13.92
CA VAL A 564 18.77 -21.56 -14.71
C VAL A 564 19.70 -22.50 -13.90
N GLU A 565 20.60 -21.93 -13.10
CA GLU A 565 21.50 -22.68 -12.25
C GLU A 565 20.77 -23.46 -11.16
N LYS A 566 19.80 -22.81 -10.47
CA LYS A 566 18.97 -23.47 -9.46
C LYS A 566 18.15 -24.60 -10.05
N GLU A 567 17.59 -24.37 -11.23
CA GLU A 567 16.81 -25.36 -11.97
C GLU A 567 17.67 -26.59 -12.34
N GLN A 568 18.86 -26.35 -12.87
CA GLN A 568 19.80 -27.42 -13.22
C GLN A 568 20.26 -28.22 -11.98
N LEU A 569 20.41 -27.52 -10.86
CA LEU A 569 20.79 -28.14 -9.59
C LEU A 569 19.70 -29.09 -9.10
N LEU A 570 18.45 -28.60 -9.02
CA LEU A 570 17.29 -29.42 -8.66
C LEU A 570 17.13 -30.63 -9.60
N ARG A 571 17.31 -30.43 -10.89
CA ARG A 571 17.26 -31.50 -11.89
C ARG A 571 18.33 -32.59 -11.65
N SER A 572 19.57 -32.19 -11.34
CA SER A 572 20.65 -33.14 -11.06
C SER A 572 20.33 -34.00 -9.85
N THR A 573 19.70 -33.42 -8.83
CA THR A 573 19.25 -34.11 -7.62
C THR A 573 18.16 -35.13 -7.90
N LEU A 574 17.14 -34.71 -8.67
CA LEU A 574 16.05 -35.59 -9.10
C LEU A 574 16.60 -36.83 -9.86
N MET A 575 17.60 -36.64 -10.71
CA MET A 575 18.25 -37.74 -11.42
C MET A 575 19.06 -38.65 -10.50
N GLN A 576 19.72 -38.12 -9.47
CA GLN A 576 20.53 -38.89 -8.52
C GLN A 576 19.70 -39.68 -7.51
N SER A 577 18.52 -39.18 -7.15
CA SER A 577 17.64 -39.81 -6.17
C SER A 577 17.02 -41.14 -6.64
N GLY A 578 17.46 -41.68 -7.76
CA GLY A 578 17.07 -43.02 -8.23
C GLY A 578 15.69 -43.08 -8.88
N LEU A 579 15.10 -41.92 -9.22
CA LEU A 579 13.93 -41.82 -10.08
C LEU A 579 14.23 -42.27 -11.53
N GLN A 580 15.34 -43.03 -11.71
CA GLN A 580 15.64 -43.86 -12.86
C GLN A 580 14.94 -45.19 -12.67
N ASN A 581 14.03 -45.51 -13.55
CA ASN A 581 13.86 -46.89 -14.05
C ASN A 581 12.46 -47.46 -13.99
N GLY A 582 11.72 -47.20 -15.04
CA GLY A 582 10.96 -48.28 -15.69
C GLY A 582 11.94 -49.14 -16.50
N LYS A 583 11.86 -50.46 -16.37
CA LYS A 583 12.67 -51.47 -17.06
C LYS A 583 12.46 -51.47 -18.59
N SER A 584 13.02 -50.54 -19.29
CA SER A 584 13.27 -50.67 -20.72
C SER A 584 14.39 -49.71 -21.09
N GLY A 585 15.47 -50.23 -21.71
CA GLY A 585 16.73 -49.54 -22.01
C GLY A 585 16.63 -48.37 -22.99
N ASN A 586 15.56 -47.67 -23.07
CA ASN A 586 15.40 -46.37 -23.69
C ASN A 586 15.30 -45.35 -22.58
N SER A 587 16.22 -44.42 -22.58
CA SER A 587 16.35 -43.35 -21.62
C SER A 587 15.00 -42.78 -21.21
N VAL A 588 14.67 -42.78 -19.92
CA VAL A 588 13.54 -42.07 -19.27
C VAL A 588 13.74 -40.54 -19.38
N ALA A 589 14.51 -40.09 -20.33
CA ALA A 589 14.62 -38.68 -20.76
C ALA A 589 13.31 -38.09 -21.29
N GLY A 590 12.26 -38.91 -21.46
CA GLY A 590 10.97 -38.47 -21.99
C GLY A 590 9.89 -38.12 -20.95
N ALA A 591 10.08 -38.49 -19.65
CA ALA A 591 9.08 -38.23 -18.60
C ALA A 591 9.47 -37.11 -17.63
N LEU A 592 10.77 -36.78 -17.57
CA LEU A 592 11.26 -35.55 -16.93
C LEU A 592 11.76 -34.64 -18.06
N THR A 593 10.87 -34.19 -18.92
CA THR A 593 11.18 -33.26 -19.97
C THR A 593 11.37 -31.84 -19.40
N PHE A 594 12.45 -31.66 -18.64
CA PHE A 594 13.09 -30.36 -18.62
C PHE A 594 13.63 -30.13 -20.04
N THR A 595 12.85 -29.46 -20.82
CA THR A 595 13.25 -29.13 -22.18
C THR A 595 14.27 -27.99 -22.14
N PRO A 596 15.08 -27.80 -23.17
CA PRO A 596 15.84 -26.55 -23.35
C PRO A 596 14.95 -25.32 -23.25
N ASP A 597 13.63 -25.49 -23.40
CA ASP A 597 12.61 -24.46 -23.28
C ASP A 597 12.41 -23.95 -21.84
N ASP A 598 12.58 -24.78 -20.78
CA ASP A 598 12.49 -24.33 -19.39
C ASP A 598 13.59 -23.31 -19.05
N ASN A 599 14.83 -23.56 -19.49
CA ASN A 599 15.92 -22.61 -19.34
C ASN A 599 15.66 -21.33 -20.12
N ASN A 600 15.03 -21.41 -21.29
CA ASN A 600 14.63 -20.28 -22.11
C ASN A 600 13.54 -19.47 -21.41
N ILE A 601 12.54 -20.12 -20.81
CA ILE A 601 11.45 -19.46 -20.08
C ILE A 601 11.99 -18.68 -18.88
N ILE A 602 12.80 -19.30 -18.01
CA ILE A 602 13.38 -18.61 -16.85
C ILE A 602 14.19 -17.39 -17.32
N THR A 603 14.99 -17.54 -18.35
CA THR A 603 15.78 -16.44 -18.92
C THR A 603 14.89 -15.31 -19.44
N ARG A 604 13.78 -15.63 -20.11
CA ARG A 604 12.82 -14.66 -20.62
C ARG A 604 12.09 -13.93 -19.48
N LEU A 605 11.68 -14.66 -18.43
CA LEU A 605 11.03 -14.07 -17.25
C LEU A 605 11.99 -13.11 -16.53
N LEU A 606 13.24 -13.50 -16.32
CA LEU A 606 14.26 -12.65 -15.71
C LEU A 606 14.57 -11.41 -16.55
N LYS A 607 14.57 -11.54 -17.88
CA LYS A 607 14.73 -10.38 -18.77
C LYS A 607 13.65 -9.32 -18.49
N VAL A 608 12.38 -9.70 -18.31
CA VAL A 608 11.31 -8.76 -17.95
C VAL A 608 11.58 -8.06 -16.62
N ILE A 609 12.14 -8.79 -15.63
CA ILE A 609 12.50 -8.21 -14.33
C ILE A 609 13.51 -7.08 -14.52
N TYR A 610 14.60 -7.35 -15.26
CA TYR A 610 15.74 -6.43 -15.40
C TYR A 610 15.56 -5.36 -16.50
N GLU A 611 14.60 -5.51 -17.41
CA GLU A 611 14.29 -4.48 -18.42
C GLU A 611 13.92 -3.15 -17.77
N GLY A 612 14.70 -2.09 -18.09
CA GLY A 612 14.48 -0.72 -17.60
C GLY A 612 15.05 -0.41 -16.21
N SER A 613 15.81 -1.33 -15.59
CA SER A 613 16.61 -1.01 -14.38
C SER A 613 17.98 -0.39 -14.72
N MET A 614 18.41 -0.45 -15.98
CA MET A 614 19.71 0.07 -16.44
C MET A 614 19.70 1.55 -16.85
N SER A 615 18.56 2.26 -16.76
CA SER A 615 18.43 3.65 -17.22
C SER A 615 18.31 4.69 -16.11
N GLU A 616 18.52 4.33 -14.86
CA GLU A 616 18.45 5.25 -13.70
C GLU A 616 19.79 5.32 -12.93
N ASN A 617 20.94 5.33 -13.65
CA ASN A 617 22.24 5.76 -13.09
C ASN A 617 22.67 7.08 -13.72
#